data_ffd183de51283d88dc7ab2e6a08983b9
#
_entry.id   ffd183de51283d88dc7ab2e6a08983b9
#
_cell.length_a   1.000
_cell.length_b   1.000
_cell.length_c   1.000
_cell.angle_alpha   90.00
_cell.angle_beta   90.00
_cell.angle_gamma   90.00
#
_symmetry.space_group_name_H-M   'P 1'
#
loop_
_entity.id
_entity.type
_entity.pdbx_description
1 polymer ?
#
loop_
_entity_poly.entity_id
_entity_poly.type
_entity_poly.pdbx_seq_one_letter_code
_entity_poly.pdbx_strand_id
1 'polypeptide(L)'
;FSIENRGIDGFTLERPLPNTDFWLESSDPDIVTVLIGINDVGIMMNTRRSSAQQQDLMNKFVTRYELLAKKLSCTNSRKRKLYFLEPFVFPWPRCYASWAPLLSQMSVHIKKISQDHGAVFLPLQNDLDQEAARSGPASITSDGIHLTPQGHQVLADKLYKLIISER
;
A
#
# COMPACT_ATOMS: atom_id res chain seq x y z
N PHE A 1 -8.43 -18.00 -10.35
CA PHE A 1 -7.23 -17.40 -9.74
C PHE A 1 -6.75 -18.27 -8.58
N SER A 2 -5.44 -18.48 -8.50
CA SER A 2 -4.78 -18.94 -7.27
C SER A 2 -4.22 -17.70 -6.58
N ILE A 3 -4.39 -17.57 -5.27
CA ILE A 3 -3.94 -16.41 -4.50
C ILE A 3 -2.98 -16.86 -3.42
N GLU A 4 -1.81 -16.23 -3.36
CA GLU A 4 -0.87 -16.37 -2.24
C GLU A 4 -0.81 -15.06 -1.46
N ASN A 5 -1.10 -15.10 -0.18
CA ASN A 5 -0.95 -13.98 0.72
C ASN A 5 0.43 -14.02 1.39
N ARG A 6 1.25 -13.01 1.14
CA ARG A 6 2.57 -12.79 1.76
C ARG A 6 2.57 -11.59 2.72
N GLY A 7 1.40 -10.98 2.94
CA GLY A 7 1.22 -9.90 3.89
C GLY A 7 1.32 -10.40 5.33
N ILE A 8 2.02 -9.66 6.17
CA ILE A 8 2.14 -9.90 7.61
C ILE A 8 1.83 -8.60 8.33
N ASP A 9 1.02 -8.69 9.37
CA ASP A 9 0.67 -7.55 10.20
C ASP A 9 1.92 -6.88 10.81
N GLY A 10 1.89 -5.56 10.90
CA GLY A 10 3.02 -4.76 11.40
C GLY A 10 4.20 -4.60 10.42
N PHE A 11 4.15 -5.17 9.21
CA PHE A 11 5.26 -5.01 8.27
C PHE A 11 5.44 -3.56 7.82
N THR A 12 6.69 -3.10 7.92
CA THR A 12 7.21 -1.95 7.19
C THR A 12 7.84 -2.43 5.89
N LEU A 13 8.09 -1.51 4.96
CA LEU A 13 8.70 -1.83 3.67
C LEU A 13 10.09 -2.51 3.77
N GLU A 14 10.78 -2.35 4.87
CA GLU A 14 12.06 -3.01 5.14
C GLU A 14 11.96 -4.55 5.21
N ARG A 15 10.80 -5.08 5.62
CA ARG A 15 10.61 -6.51 5.88
C ARG A 15 10.40 -7.36 4.62
N PRO A 16 9.57 -6.97 3.62
CA PRO A 16 9.38 -7.76 2.42
C PRO A 16 10.59 -7.74 1.46
N LEU A 17 11.37 -6.65 1.45
CA LEU A 17 12.45 -6.46 0.48
C LEU A 17 13.46 -7.62 0.39
N PRO A 18 14.00 -8.15 1.49
CA PRO A 18 14.96 -9.27 1.41
C PRO A 18 14.36 -10.57 0.90
N ASN A 19 13.03 -10.74 1.07
CA ASN A 19 12.33 -11.98 0.72
C ASN A 19 11.72 -11.93 -0.68
N THR A 20 11.72 -10.77 -1.35
CA THR A 20 11.01 -10.57 -2.61
C THR A 20 11.47 -11.54 -3.69
N ASP A 21 12.79 -11.71 -3.89
CA ASP A 21 13.33 -12.59 -4.92
C ASP A 21 12.90 -14.04 -4.68
N PHE A 22 13.03 -14.54 -3.46
CA PHE A 22 12.60 -15.88 -3.07
C PHE A 22 11.08 -16.10 -3.31
N TRP A 23 10.23 -15.11 -2.98
CA TRP A 23 8.79 -15.22 -3.21
C TRP A 23 8.46 -15.25 -4.72
N LEU A 24 9.14 -14.44 -5.50
CA LEU A 24 8.95 -14.42 -6.95
C LEU A 24 9.41 -15.71 -7.63
N GLU A 25 10.53 -16.28 -7.19
CA GLU A 25 11.04 -17.55 -7.71
C GLU A 25 10.17 -18.74 -7.31
N SER A 26 9.64 -18.73 -6.08
CA SER A 26 8.84 -19.85 -5.57
C SER A 26 7.43 -19.93 -6.14
N SER A 27 6.83 -18.78 -6.51
CA SER A 27 5.42 -18.70 -6.92
C SER A 27 5.24 -18.31 -8.39
N ASP A 28 6.21 -17.62 -9.00
CA ASP A 28 6.15 -17.03 -10.36
C ASP A 28 4.78 -16.39 -10.68
N PRO A 29 4.34 -15.38 -9.90
CA PRO A 29 3.00 -14.85 -10.00
C PRO A 29 2.79 -14.05 -11.30
N ASP A 30 1.62 -14.17 -11.94
CA ASP A 30 1.21 -13.33 -13.08
C ASP A 30 0.86 -11.90 -12.64
N ILE A 31 0.39 -11.76 -11.40
CA ILE A 31 -0.06 -10.48 -10.81
C ILE A 31 0.53 -10.34 -9.42
N VAL A 32 1.09 -9.17 -9.12
CA VAL A 32 1.53 -8.80 -7.78
C VAL A 32 0.80 -7.54 -7.33
N THR A 33 0.22 -7.59 -6.15
CA THR A 33 -0.39 -6.43 -5.49
C THR A 33 0.42 -6.04 -4.26
N VAL A 34 0.67 -4.76 -4.07
CA VAL A 34 1.43 -4.24 -2.94
C VAL A 34 0.61 -3.16 -2.23
N LEU A 35 0.23 -3.42 -0.98
CA LEU A 35 -0.34 -2.44 -0.05
C LEU A 35 0.56 -2.38 1.18
N ILE A 36 1.34 -1.33 1.31
CA ILE A 36 2.30 -1.14 2.41
C ILE A 36 2.55 0.34 2.63
N GLY A 37 3.01 0.72 3.82
CA GLY A 37 3.42 2.09 4.14
C GLY A 37 2.78 2.65 5.41
N ILE A 38 1.62 2.13 5.83
CA ILE A 38 0.96 2.63 7.05
C ILE A 38 1.85 2.47 8.29
N ASN A 39 2.53 1.33 8.42
CA ASN A 39 3.46 1.08 9.54
C ASN A 39 4.75 1.90 9.42
N ASP A 40 5.20 2.19 8.20
CA ASP A 40 6.31 3.12 7.97
C ASP A 40 5.96 4.53 8.44
N VAL A 41 4.74 5.01 8.15
CA VAL A 41 4.22 6.29 8.69
C VAL A 41 4.10 6.22 10.21
N GLY A 42 3.65 5.10 10.77
CA GLY A 42 3.62 4.89 12.22
C GLY A 42 5.01 5.10 12.86
N ILE A 43 6.07 4.59 12.23
CA ILE A 43 7.45 4.84 12.68
C ILE A 43 7.83 6.31 12.55
N MET A 44 7.45 7.00 11.45
CA MET A 44 7.72 8.43 11.26
C MET A 44 7.00 9.29 12.30
N MET A 45 5.78 8.92 12.67
CA MET A 45 4.95 9.61 13.66
C MET A 45 5.29 9.24 15.10
N ASN A 46 6.09 8.18 15.31
CA ASN A 46 6.49 7.77 16.63
C ASN A 46 7.22 8.92 17.33
N THR A 47 6.94 9.02 18.63
CA THR A 47 7.21 10.18 19.49
C THR A 47 8.59 10.81 19.35
N ARG A 48 8.63 12.14 19.40
CA ARG A 48 9.84 12.99 19.48
C ARG A 48 10.68 13.11 18.22
N ARG A 49 10.21 12.66 17.06
CA ARG A 49 10.93 12.88 15.79
C ARG A 49 10.69 14.30 15.28
N SER A 50 11.77 14.96 14.91
CA SER A 50 11.68 16.26 14.23
C SER A 50 11.18 16.08 12.79
N SER A 51 10.69 17.15 12.18
CA SER A 51 10.29 17.14 10.77
C SER A 51 11.42 16.69 9.84
N ALA A 52 12.66 17.06 10.15
CA ALA A 52 13.84 16.60 9.40
C ALA A 52 14.04 15.09 9.48
N GLN A 53 13.83 14.49 10.65
CA GLN A 53 13.91 13.03 10.83
C GLN A 53 12.76 12.30 10.12
N GLN A 54 11.55 12.88 10.14
CA GLN A 54 10.41 12.34 9.38
C GLN A 54 10.72 12.35 7.88
N GLN A 55 11.28 13.45 7.37
CA GLN A 55 11.66 13.56 5.96
C GLN A 55 12.77 12.57 5.58
N ASP A 56 13.78 12.36 6.44
CA ASP A 56 14.82 11.34 6.20
C ASP A 56 14.23 9.93 6.11
N LEU A 57 13.28 9.60 6.99
CA LEU A 57 12.59 8.31 6.93
C LEU A 57 11.71 8.18 5.67
N MET A 58 11.05 9.26 5.24
CA MET A 58 10.30 9.27 3.98
C MET A 58 11.23 9.02 2.79
N ASN A 59 12.39 9.68 2.75
CA ASN A 59 13.38 9.46 1.69
C ASN A 59 13.88 8.01 1.66
N LYS A 60 14.12 7.41 2.84
CA LYS A 60 14.48 5.99 2.95
C LYS A 60 13.36 5.07 2.47
N PHE A 61 12.11 5.39 2.80
CA PHE A 61 10.94 4.66 2.28
C PHE A 61 10.89 4.72 0.76
N VAL A 62 11.02 5.91 0.16
CA VAL A 62 11.03 6.10 -1.30
C VAL A 62 12.12 5.25 -1.95
N THR A 63 13.36 5.33 -1.45
CA THR A 63 14.49 4.54 -1.99
C THR A 63 14.21 3.04 -1.93
N ARG A 64 13.64 2.55 -0.83
CA ARG A 64 13.28 1.14 -0.68
C ARG A 64 12.12 0.73 -1.58
N TYR A 65 11.13 1.60 -1.77
CA TYR A 65 10.01 1.32 -2.65
C TYR A 65 10.44 1.26 -4.12
N GLU A 66 11.35 2.14 -4.54
CA GLU A 66 12.03 2.07 -5.86
C GLU A 66 12.75 0.73 -6.04
N LEU A 67 13.49 0.28 -5.03
CA LEU A 67 14.17 -1.02 -5.08
C LEU A 67 13.17 -2.18 -5.18
N LEU A 68 12.08 -2.14 -4.40
CA LEU A 68 11.00 -3.14 -4.48
C LEU A 68 10.37 -3.14 -5.87
N ALA A 69 10.00 -1.98 -6.39
CA ALA A 69 9.40 -1.84 -7.71
C ALA A 69 10.32 -2.40 -8.81
N LYS A 70 11.62 -2.08 -8.74
CA LYS A 70 12.64 -2.64 -9.65
C LYS A 70 12.70 -4.17 -9.59
N LYS A 71 12.75 -4.76 -8.38
CA LYS A 71 12.76 -6.22 -8.20
C LYS A 71 11.50 -6.86 -8.78
N LEU A 72 10.32 -6.27 -8.52
CA LEU A 72 9.05 -6.77 -9.01
C LEU A 72 8.93 -6.65 -10.55
N SER A 73 9.51 -5.61 -11.16
CA SER A 73 9.48 -5.38 -12.61
C SER A 73 10.48 -6.25 -13.37
N CYS A 74 11.57 -6.68 -12.73
CA CYS A 74 12.56 -7.56 -13.34
C CYS A 74 11.99 -8.98 -13.49
N THR A 75 11.76 -9.42 -14.71
CA THR A 75 11.25 -10.77 -14.99
C THR A 75 12.19 -11.48 -15.93
N ASN A 76 12.49 -12.74 -15.63
CA ASN A 76 13.32 -13.58 -16.49
C ASN A 76 12.53 -14.22 -17.65
N SER A 77 11.19 -14.26 -17.61
CA SER A 77 10.40 -15.02 -18.58
C SER A 77 9.00 -14.49 -18.92
N ARG A 78 8.34 -13.73 -18.04
CA ARG A 78 6.98 -13.20 -18.27
C ARG A 78 6.87 -11.75 -17.86
N LYS A 79 6.03 -10.97 -18.58
CA LYS A 79 5.62 -9.64 -18.16
C LYS A 79 4.57 -9.77 -17.05
N ARG A 80 4.98 -9.52 -15.81
CA ARG A 80 4.14 -9.54 -14.61
C ARG A 80 3.32 -8.24 -14.53
N LYS A 81 2.04 -8.32 -14.16
CA LYS A 81 1.22 -7.12 -13.89
C LYS A 81 1.42 -6.69 -12.43
N LEU A 82 1.72 -5.42 -12.22
CA LEU A 82 1.98 -4.86 -10.89
C LEU A 82 0.91 -3.84 -10.53
N TYR A 83 0.32 -3.98 -9.33
CA TYR A 83 -0.64 -3.05 -8.76
C TYR A 83 -0.12 -2.54 -7.43
N PHE A 84 0.18 -1.24 -7.37
CA PHE A 84 0.60 -0.57 -6.14
C PHE A 84 -0.60 0.19 -5.58
N LEU A 85 -1.04 -0.23 -4.40
CA LEU A 85 -2.24 0.27 -3.75
C LEU A 85 -1.88 1.43 -2.82
N GLU A 86 -2.73 2.45 -2.82
CA GLU A 86 -2.59 3.60 -1.95
C GLU A 86 -2.74 3.19 -0.49
N PRO A 87 -1.76 3.45 0.40
CA PRO A 87 -1.98 3.33 1.83
C PRO A 87 -2.95 4.42 2.30
N PHE A 88 -3.79 4.09 3.27
CA PHE A 88 -4.89 4.94 3.71
C PHE A 88 -4.94 5.08 5.24
N VAL A 89 -5.64 6.12 5.70
CA VAL A 89 -5.96 6.35 7.11
C VAL A 89 -7.31 7.04 7.22
N PHE A 90 -8.08 6.70 8.25
CA PHE A 90 -9.35 7.35 8.52
C PHE A 90 -9.22 8.40 9.64
N PRO A 91 -10.01 9.49 9.57
CA PRO A 91 -10.07 10.48 10.64
C PRO A 91 -10.81 9.98 11.87
N TRP A 92 -11.44 8.82 11.80
CA TRP A 92 -12.17 8.18 12.88
C TRP A 92 -11.75 6.70 13.03
N PRO A 93 -11.60 6.20 14.29
CA PRO A 93 -11.42 6.99 15.52
C PRO A 93 -10.17 7.87 15.40
N ARG A 94 -10.08 8.97 16.13
CA ARG A 94 -9.04 10.01 15.93
C ARG A 94 -7.60 9.58 16.22
N CYS A 95 -7.37 8.33 16.55
CA CYS A 95 -6.04 7.81 16.93
C CYS A 95 -4.94 8.11 15.89
N TYR A 96 -5.26 8.00 14.60
CA TYR A 96 -4.30 8.10 13.50
C TYR A 96 -4.58 9.28 12.55
N ALA A 97 -5.55 10.14 12.87
CA ALA A 97 -5.93 11.26 12.00
C ALA A 97 -4.74 12.18 11.63
N SER A 98 -3.79 12.35 12.56
CA SER A 98 -2.57 13.16 12.34
C SER A 98 -1.58 12.55 11.34
N TRP A 99 -1.78 11.30 10.89
CA TRP A 99 -0.91 10.62 9.93
C TRP A 99 -1.22 10.99 8.48
N ALA A 100 -2.41 11.54 8.23
CA ALA A 100 -2.91 11.85 6.89
C ALA A 100 -1.94 12.68 6.02
N PRO A 101 -1.26 13.74 6.52
CA PRO A 101 -0.33 14.51 5.69
C PRO A 101 0.86 13.68 5.20
N LEU A 102 1.45 12.83 6.05
CA LEU A 102 2.57 11.96 5.64
C LEU A 102 2.11 10.85 4.69
N LEU A 103 0.92 10.29 4.90
CA LEU A 103 0.34 9.31 3.97
C LEU A 103 0.04 9.92 2.61
N SER A 104 -0.49 11.14 2.56
CA SER A 104 -0.72 11.85 1.30
C SER A 104 0.60 12.07 0.54
N GLN A 105 1.66 12.50 1.24
CA GLN A 105 2.99 12.63 0.65
C GLN A 105 3.52 11.28 0.14
N MET A 106 3.37 10.22 0.93
CA MET A 106 3.77 8.85 0.55
C MET A 106 3.03 8.37 -0.69
N SER A 107 1.72 8.59 -0.78
CA SER A 107 0.89 8.26 -1.94
C SER A 107 1.39 8.91 -3.23
N VAL A 108 1.80 10.17 -3.17
CA VAL A 108 2.39 10.88 -4.33
C VAL A 108 3.65 10.16 -4.81
N HIS A 109 4.53 9.75 -3.88
CA HIS A 109 5.74 9.00 -4.23
C HIS A 109 5.42 7.63 -4.82
N ILE A 110 4.52 6.85 -4.20
CA ILE A 110 4.12 5.54 -4.70
C ILE A 110 3.52 5.66 -6.11
N LYS A 111 2.65 6.66 -6.34
CA LYS A 111 2.06 6.91 -7.65
C LYS A 111 3.13 7.19 -8.71
N LYS A 112 4.12 8.03 -8.38
CA LYS A 112 5.24 8.32 -9.29
C LYS A 112 6.04 7.06 -9.59
N ILE A 113 6.43 6.31 -8.57
CA ILE A 113 7.17 5.04 -8.72
C ILE A 113 6.39 4.04 -9.58
N SER A 114 5.07 3.97 -9.39
CA SER A 114 4.21 3.12 -10.24
C SER A 114 4.37 3.46 -11.71
N GLN A 115 4.31 4.75 -12.05
CA GLN A 115 4.46 5.23 -13.42
C GLN A 115 5.86 4.91 -13.99
N ASP A 116 6.91 5.16 -13.20
CA ASP A 116 8.30 4.94 -13.60
C ASP A 116 8.61 3.45 -13.86
N HIS A 117 7.89 2.54 -13.20
CA HIS A 117 8.08 1.09 -13.31
C HIS A 117 6.99 0.34 -14.09
N GLY A 118 6.07 1.07 -14.73
CA GLY A 118 4.98 0.46 -15.51
C GLY A 118 3.99 -0.33 -14.67
N ALA A 119 3.87 -0.01 -13.38
CA ALA A 119 2.86 -0.53 -12.48
C ALA A 119 1.60 0.35 -12.50
N VAL A 120 0.46 -0.23 -12.15
CA VAL A 120 -0.80 0.49 -11.99
C VAL A 120 -0.92 0.97 -10.55
N PHE A 121 -1.08 2.27 -10.35
CA PHE A 121 -1.42 2.84 -9.05
C PHE A 121 -2.93 2.76 -8.82
N LEU A 122 -3.35 2.12 -7.73
CA LEU A 122 -4.75 2.05 -7.33
C LEU A 122 -5.01 3.05 -6.19
N PRO A 123 -5.65 4.20 -6.45
CA PRO A 123 -6.05 5.13 -5.41
C PRO A 123 -7.18 4.51 -4.58
N LEU A 124 -7.11 4.63 -3.24
CA LEU A 124 -8.05 4.02 -2.30
C LEU A 124 -8.66 5.02 -1.33
N GLN A 125 -7.91 6.03 -0.88
CA GLN A 125 -8.33 6.92 0.21
C GLN A 125 -9.71 7.54 -0.06
N ASN A 126 -9.88 8.16 -1.23
CA ASN A 126 -11.15 8.83 -1.56
C ASN A 126 -12.35 7.88 -1.60
N ASP A 127 -12.20 6.68 -2.15
CA ASP A 127 -13.31 5.74 -2.26
C ASP A 127 -13.69 5.16 -0.90
N LEU A 128 -12.69 4.89 -0.05
CA LEU A 128 -12.90 4.45 1.32
C LEU A 128 -13.57 5.54 2.17
N ASP A 129 -13.17 6.80 1.99
CA ASP A 129 -13.78 7.95 2.68
C ASP A 129 -15.24 8.15 2.23
N GLN A 130 -15.53 8.04 0.94
CA GLN A 130 -16.90 8.12 0.42
C GLN A 130 -17.78 7.00 0.97
N GLU A 131 -17.28 5.79 1.03
CA GLU A 131 -18.03 4.67 1.59
C GLU A 131 -18.21 4.83 3.10
N ALA A 132 -17.20 5.29 3.83
CA ALA A 132 -17.31 5.61 5.25
C ALA A 132 -18.33 6.73 5.53
N ALA A 133 -18.41 7.73 4.64
CA ALA A 133 -19.42 8.79 4.74
C ALA A 133 -20.85 8.26 4.49
N ARG A 134 -21.01 7.26 3.61
CA ARG A 134 -22.29 6.65 3.26
C ARG A 134 -22.79 5.67 4.32
N SER A 135 -21.94 4.79 4.80
CA SER A 135 -22.31 3.64 5.66
C SER A 135 -21.90 3.81 7.13
N GLY A 136 -21.24 4.90 7.46
CA GLY A 136 -20.64 5.16 8.77
C GLY A 136 -19.20 4.63 8.85
N PRO A 137 -18.27 5.40 9.45
CA PRO A 137 -16.86 5.02 9.48
C PRO A 137 -16.58 3.69 10.18
N ALA A 138 -17.34 3.35 11.23
CA ALA A 138 -17.20 2.10 11.96
C ALA A 138 -17.54 0.85 11.13
N SER A 139 -18.27 1.01 10.02
CA SER A 139 -18.53 -0.09 9.10
C SER A 139 -17.34 -0.39 8.18
N ILE A 140 -16.42 0.57 8.00
CA ILE A 140 -15.30 0.47 7.06
C ILE A 140 -13.98 0.22 7.79
N THR A 141 -13.77 0.85 8.94
CA THR A 141 -12.56 0.67 9.73
C THR A 141 -12.87 0.39 11.18
N SER A 142 -12.04 -0.44 11.82
CA SER A 142 -12.15 -0.77 13.25
C SER A 142 -11.44 0.23 14.15
N ASP A 143 -10.33 0.81 13.68
CA ASP A 143 -9.43 1.64 14.48
C ASP A 143 -8.83 2.83 13.72
N GLY A 144 -9.15 2.98 12.45
CA GLY A 144 -8.66 4.06 11.59
C GLY A 144 -7.56 3.65 10.60
N ILE A 145 -7.02 2.44 10.69
CA ILE A 145 -6.01 1.89 9.77
C ILE A 145 -6.31 0.46 9.33
N HIS A 146 -7.06 -0.30 10.11
CA HIS A 146 -7.48 -1.65 9.74
C HIS A 146 -8.91 -1.64 9.20
N LEU A 147 -9.11 -2.31 8.08
CA LEU A 147 -10.43 -2.44 7.46
C LEU A 147 -11.27 -3.53 8.15
N THR A 148 -12.55 -3.27 8.25
CA THR A 148 -13.56 -4.28 8.56
C THR A 148 -13.76 -5.21 7.36
N PRO A 149 -14.54 -6.31 7.49
CA PRO A 149 -14.94 -7.12 6.33
C PRO A 149 -15.59 -6.30 5.21
N GLN A 150 -16.43 -5.29 5.54
CA GLN A 150 -17.04 -4.40 4.55
C GLN A 150 -16.00 -3.51 3.88
N GLY A 151 -15.06 -2.95 4.64
CA GLY A 151 -13.95 -2.16 4.08
C GLY A 151 -13.07 -2.99 3.14
N HIS A 152 -12.77 -4.23 3.51
CA HIS A 152 -12.05 -5.17 2.63
C HIS A 152 -12.84 -5.48 1.35
N GLN A 153 -14.17 -5.58 1.41
CA GLN A 153 -15.00 -5.79 0.22
C GLN A 153 -14.90 -4.62 -0.75
N VAL A 154 -14.93 -3.38 -0.25
CA VAL A 154 -14.77 -2.17 -1.09
C VAL A 154 -13.43 -2.20 -1.83
N LEU A 155 -12.33 -2.52 -1.12
CA LEU A 155 -11.01 -2.64 -1.71
C LEU A 155 -10.96 -3.76 -2.75
N ALA A 156 -11.49 -4.93 -2.40
CA ALA A 156 -11.48 -6.11 -3.28
C ALA A 156 -12.27 -5.87 -4.57
N ASP A 157 -13.45 -5.26 -4.48
CA ASP A 157 -14.28 -4.93 -5.65
C ASP A 157 -13.57 -3.96 -6.59
N LYS A 158 -12.89 -2.97 -6.03
CA LYS A 158 -12.15 -1.99 -6.82
C LYS A 158 -10.95 -2.63 -7.52
N LEU A 159 -10.16 -3.41 -6.80
CA LEU A 159 -9.01 -4.13 -7.36
C LEU A 159 -9.45 -5.14 -8.42
N TYR A 160 -10.52 -5.90 -8.15
CA TYR A 160 -11.06 -6.88 -9.08
C TYR A 160 -11.51 -6.23 -10.40
N LYS A 161 -12.30 -5.14 -10.32
CA LYS A 161 -12.73 -4.39 -11.50
C LYS A 161 -11.55 -3.91 -12.34
N LEU A 162 -10.52 -3.41 -11.69
CA LEU A 162 -9.30 -2.95 -12.37
C LEU A 162 -8.58 -4.10 -13.08
N ILE A 163 -8.37 -5.23 -12.39
CA ILE A 163 -7.70 -6.41 -12.97
C ILE A 163 -8.46 -6.96 -14.19
N ILE A 164 -9.79 -6.99 -14.13
CA ILE A 164 -10.61 -7.52 -15.23
C ILE A 164 -10.67 -6.56 -16.42
N SER A 165 -10.69 -5.24 -16.18
CA SER A 165 -10.72 -4.25 -17.26
C SER A 165 -9.44 -4.19 -18.09
N GLU A 166 -8.33 -4.73 -17.58
CA GLU A 166 -7.03 -4.76 -18.25
C GLU A 166 -6.72 -6.13 -18.92
N ARG A 167 -7.67 -7.05 -18.93
CA ARG A 167 -7.56 -8.33 -19.65
C ARG A 167 -7.95 -8.17 -21.11
#